data_10a68217bbd014e22cde9daac7985b97
#
_entry.id   10a68217bbd014e22cde9daac7985b97
#
_cell.length_a   1.000
_cell.length_b   1.000
_cell.length_c   1.000
_cell.angle_alpha   90.00
_cell.angle_beta   90.00
_cell.angle_gamma   90.00
#
_symmetry.space_group_name_H-M   'P 1'
#
loop_
_entity.id
_entity.type
_entity.pdbx_description
1 polymer ?
#
loop_
_entity_poly.entity_id
_entity_poly.type
_entity_poly.pdbx_seq_one_letter_code
_entity_poly.pdbx_strand_id
1 'polypeptide(L)'
;MACLSYEGLSGAVRRACKETNGDILAYRVLGSDVSDHERADFHDAVSRSLRLGNFLLLVVGDGIRAGLQQIATLLQDRATLGFSLRLIEMAVFAPQANSGPYYVQPRLLLQTEVVIRNVHQHTGLRLV
;
A
#
# COMPACT_ATOMS: atom_id res chain seq x y z
N MET A 1 -15.15 -12.17 3.59
CA MET A 1 -14.00 -11.26 3.46
C MET A 1 -14.34 -10.26 2.37
N ALA A 2 -14.45 -8.97 2.69
CA ALA A 2 -14.70 -7.96 1.66
C ALA A 2 -13.44 -7.87 0.78
N CYS A 3 -13.57 -8.20 -0.50
CA CYS A 3 -12.50 -8.02 -1.47
C CYS A 3 -12.28 -6.52 -1.67
N LEU A 4 -11.05 -6.06 -1.56
CA LEU A 4 -10.72 -4.67 -1.82
C LEU A 4 -10.91 -4.41 -3.33
N SER A 5 -11.89 -3.58 -3.68
CA SER A 5 -12.18 -3.22 -5.07
C SER A 5 -11.71 -1.80 -5.39
N TYR A 6 -11.60 -1.50 -6.68
CA TYR A 6 -11.27 -0.14 -7.14
C TYR A 6 -12.27 0.89 -6.61
N GLU A 7 -13.57 0.59 -6.68
CA GLU A 7 -14.64 1.46 -6.21
C GLU A 7 -14.57 1.67 -4.69
N GLY A 8 -14.26 0.61 -3.95
CA GLY A 8 -14.09 0.65 -2.50
C GLY A 8 -12.92 1.56 -2.12
N LEU A 9 -11.77 1.42 -2.80
CA LEU A 9 -10.59 2.25 -2.60
C LEU A 9 -10.86 3.70 -3.01
N SER A 10 -11.42 3.93 -4.20
CA SER A 10 -11.79 5.26 -4.69
C SER A 10 -12.76 5.96 -3.75
N GLY A 11 -13.77 5.23 -3.25
CA GLY A 11 -14.72 5.74 -2.27
C GLY A 11 -14.07 6.12 -0.93
N ALA A 12 -13.08 5.36 -0.46
CA ALA A 12 -12.34 5.66 0.76
C ALA A 12 -11.49 6.93 0.59
N VAL A 13 -10.76 7.06 -0.52
CA VAL A 13 -9.95 8.24 -0.85
C VAL A 13 -10.84 9.48 -1.00
N ARG A 14 -11.99 9.35 -1.68
CA ARG A 14 -12.96 10.44 -1.84
C ARG A 14 -13.44 10.98 -0.50
N ARG A 15 -13.79 10.09 0.43
CA ARG A 15 -14.20 10.49 1.80
C ARG A 15 -13.07 11.20 2.55
N ALA A 16 -11.85 10.68 2.45
CA ALA A 16 -10.68 11.26 3.12
C ALA A 16 -10.32 12.66 2.57
N CYS A 17 -10.40 12.84 1.26
CA CYS A 17 -10.10 14.11 0.59
C CYS A 17 -11.27 15.10 0.56
N LYS A 18 -12.47 14.70 1.01
CA LYS A 18 -13.71 15.50 0.95
C LYS A 18 -14.05 15.99 -0.48
N GLU A 19 -13.68 15.20 -1.48
CA GLU A 19 -13.96 15.49 -2.88
C GLU A 19 -15.20 14.75 -3.36
N THR A 20 -16.01 15.41 -4.19
CA THR A 20 -17.32 14.86 -4.61
C THR A 20 -17.35 14.40 -6.06
N ASN A 21 -16.40 14.80 -6.90
CA ASN A 21 -16.49 14.61 -8.35
C ASN A 21 -15.45 13.64 -8.93
N GLY A 22 -15.90 12.81 -9.86
CA GLY A 22 -15.04 12.04 -10.77
C GLY A 22 -14.30 10.85 -10.18
N ASP A 23 -13.41 10.28 -10.97
CA ASP A 23 -12.47 9.24 -10.57
C ASP A 23 -11.25 9.88 -9.90
N ILE A 24 -11.35 10.02 -8.58
CA ILE A 24 -10.33 10.69 -7.78
C ILE A 24 -8.97 10.00 -7.83
N LEU A 25 -8.93 8.66 -7.94
CA LEU A 25 -7.66 7.92 -7.99
C LEU A 25 -6.92 8.23 -9.29
N ALA A 26 -7.58 8.09 -10.43
CA ALA A 26 -6.99 8.41 -11.73
C ALA A 26 -6.57 9.88 -11.78
N TYR A 27 -7.41 10.81 -11.32
CA TYR A 27 -7.10 12.23 -11.30
C TYR A 27 -5.85 12.55 -10.45
N ARG A 28 -5.73 11.96 -9.25
CA ARG A 28 -4.60 12.22 -8.34
C ARG A 28 -3.28 11.62 -8.83
N VAL A 29 -3.33 10.49 -9.53
CA VAL A 29 -2.14 9.78 -9.99
C VAL A 29 -1.70 10.22 -11.37
N LEU A 30 -2.64 10.39 -12.30
CA LEU A 30 -2.35 10.67 -13.70
C LEU A 30 -2.46 12.16 -14.04
N GLY A 31 -3.22 12.93 -13.25
CA GLY A 31 -3.50 14.34 -13.53
C GLY A 31 -4.80 14.60 -14.30
N SER A 32 -4.99 15.84 -14.74
CA SER A 32 -6.22 16.28 -15.42
C SER A 32 -6.22 15.99 -16.93
N ASP A 33 -5.06 16.02 -17.59
CA ASP A 33 -4.90 15.96 -19.04
C ASP A 33 -4.65 14.53 -19.55
N VAL A 34 -5.48 13.60 -19.11
CA VAL A 34 -5.32 12.17 -19.42
C VAL A 34 -6.47 11.72 -20.29
N SER A 35 -6.16 10.95 -21.32
CA SER A 35 -7.16 10.36 -22.22
C SER A 35 -8.04 9.33 -21.50
N ASP A 36 -9.24 9.09 -22.04
CA ASP A 36 -10.14 8.08 -21.50
C ASP A 36 -9.53 6.67 -21.56
N HIS A 37 -8.67 6.41 -22.54
CA HIS A 37 -7.94 5.14 -22.67
C HIS A 37 -6.95 4.93 -21.51
N GLU A 38 -6.14 5.92 -21.22
CA GLU A 38 -5.19 5.85 -20.09
C GLU A 38 -5.91 5.71 -18.75
N ARG A 39 -7.07 6.32 -18.57
CA ARG A 39 -7.91 6.13 -17.39
C ARG A 39 -8.42 4.70 -17.27
N ALA A 40 -8.87 4.11 -18.37
CA ALA A 40 -9.34 2.74 -18.41
C ALA A 40 -8.19 1.77 -18.10
N ASP A 41 -7.03 1.96 -18.70
CA ASP A 41 -5.83 1.14 -18.45
C ASP A 41 -5.39 1.22 -16.98
N PHE A 42 -5.41 2.42 -16.40
CA PHE A 42 -5.10 2.63 -14.98
C PHE A 42 -6.10 1.90 -14.08
N HIS A 43 -7.40 2.04 -14.35
CA HIS A 43 -8.46 1.36 -13.60
C HIS A 43 -8.26 -0.16 -13.62
N ASP A 44 -7.98 -0.73 -14.79
CA ASP A 44 -7.78 -2.17 -14.97
C ASP A 44 -6.51 -2.66 -14.28
N ALA A 45 -5.42 -1.89 -14.35
CA ALA A 45 -4.17 -2.21 -13.68
C ALA A 45 -4.31 -2.21 -12.16
N VAL A 46 -4.96 -1.19 -11.59
CA VAL A 46 -5.23 -1.11 -10.15
C VAL A 46 -6.16 -2.22 -9.70
N SER A 47 -7.26 -2.47 -10.42
CA SER A 47 -8.20 -3.54 -10.12
C SER A 47 -7.54 -4.91 -10.11
N ARG A 48 -6.65 -5.17 -11.06
CA ARG A 48 -5.86 -6.40 -11.12
C ARG A 48 -4.90 -6.52 -9.93
N SER A 49 -4.18 -5.45 -9.60
CA SER A 49 -3.24 -5.42 -8.48
C SER A 49 -3.94 -5.66 -7.14
N LEU A 50 -5.10 -5.05 -6.92
CA LEU A 50 -5.90 -5.25 -5.71
C LEU A 50 -6.40 -6.70 -5.59
N ARG A 51 -6.87 -7.29 -6.70
CA ARG A 51 -7.37 -8.66 -6.73
C ARG A 51 -6.26 -9.69 -6.48
N LEU A 52 -5.06 -9.45 -7.00
CA LEU A 52 -3.91 -10.34 -6.85
C LEU A 52 -3.11 -10.09 -5.56
N GLY A 53 -3.43 -9.04 -4.80
CA GLY A 53 -2.64 -8.61 -3.65
C GLY A 53 -1.29 -8.01 -4.04
N ASN A 54 -1.08 -7.66 -5.30
CA ASN A 54 0.17 -7.11 -5.80
C ASN A 54 0.23 -5.60 -5.56
N PHE A 55 0.32 -5.22 -4.29
CA PHE A 55 0.46 -3.82 -3.87
C PHE A 55 1.30 -3.70 -2.60
N LEU A 56 1.82 -2.51 -2.38
CA LEU A 56 2.56 -2.15 -1.18
C LEU A 56 1.73 -1.20 -0.33
N LEU A 57 1.45 -1.59 0.91
CA LEU A 57 0.85 -0.72 1.90
C LEU A 57 1.95 -0.02 2.70
N LEU A 58 1.95 1.32 2.67
CA LEU A 58 2.83 2.13 3.49
C LEU A 58 2.04 2.73 4.64
N VAL A 59 2.48 2.46 5.87
CA VAL A 59 2.00 3.17 7.07
C VAL A 59 3.08 4.15 7.48
N VAL A 60 2.76 5.44 7.40
CA VAL A 60 3.69 6.53 7.66
C VAL A 60 3.17 7.36 8.83
N GLY A 61 4.00 7.61 9.82
CA GLY A 61 3.63 8.39 11.00
C GLY A 61 4.83 9.05 11.68
N ASP A 62 4.57 10.02 12.53
CA ASP A 62 5.55 10.78 13.30
C ASP A 62 5.91 10.14 14.66
N GLY A 63 5.36 9.01 14.95
CA GLY A 63 5.63 8.21 16.13
C GLY A 63 4.83 6.92 16.08
N ILE A 64 5.48 5.85 15.69
CA ILE A 64 4.84 4.53 15.63
C ILE A 64 4.92 3.92 17.02
N ARG A 65 3.77 3.90 17.71
CA ARG A 65 3.66 3.35 19.07
C ARG A 65 3.96 1.85 19.09
N ALA A 66 4.50 1.38 20.21
CA ALA A 66 4.87 -0.03 20.41
C ALA A 66 3.75 -1.03 20.05
N GLY A 67 2.46 -0.66 20.24
CA GLY A 67 1.33 -1.50 19.84
C GLY A 67 1.23 -1.75 18.33
N LEU A 68 1.61 -0.80 17.49
CA LEU A 68 1.67 -1.01 16.05
C LEU A 68 2.82 -1.95 15.64
N GLN A 69 3.94 -1.90 16.35
CA GLN A 69 5.04 -2.85 16.15
C GLN A 69 4.61 -4.29 16.48
N GLN A 70 3.82 -4.48 17.55
CA GLN A 70 3.27 -5.80 17.89
C GLN A 70 2.31 -6.33 16.82
N ILE A 71 1.43 -5.46 16.29
CA ILE A 71 0.53 -5.83 15.19
C ILE A 71 1.35 -6.20 13.94
N ALA A 72 2.38 -5.44 13.65
CA ALA A 72 3.27 -5.69 12.52
C ALA A 72 4.00 -7.04 12.66
N THR A 73 4.48 -7.39 13.85
CA THR A 73 5.08 -8.69 14.12
C THR A 73 4.07 -9.83 13.96
N LEU A 74 2.85 -9.66 14.46
CA LEU A 74 1.76 -10.63 14.26
C LEU A 74 1.38 -10.82 12.79
N LEU A 75 1.48 -9.76 11.98
CA LEU A 75 1.22 -9.83 10.54
C LEU A 75 2.37 -10.50 9.78
N GLN A 76 3.61 -10.36 10.26
CA GLN A 76 4.77 -11.07 9.69
C GLN A 76 4.70 -12.59 9.89
N ASP A 77 4.27 -13.03 11.06
CA ASP A 77 4.13 -14.46 11.38
C ASP A 77 3.02 -15.15 10.59
N ARG A 78 2.07 -14.37 10.06
CA ARG A 78 1.03 -14.89 9.19
C ARG A 78 1.45 -14.74 7.74
N ALA A 79 2.15 -15.75 7.21
CA ALA A 79 2.63 -15.87 5.83
C ALA A 79 1.53 -15.83 4.73
N THR A 80 0.35 -15.30 5.05
CA THR A 80 -0.84 -15.24 4.19
C THR A 80 -1.24 -13.82 3.79
N LEU A 81 -0.42 -12.81 4.10
CA LEU A 81 -0.67 -11.49 3.54
C LEU A 81 -0.35 -11.53 2.05
N GLY A 82 -1.37 -11.37 1.23
CA GLY A 82 -1.23 -11.28 -0.22
C GLY A 82 -0.61 -9.96 -0.70
N PHE A 83 -0.13 -9.11 0.21
CA PHE A 83 0.45 -7.80 -0.11
C PHE A 83 1.67 -7.50 0.77
N SER A 84 2.51 -6.57 0.34
CA SER A 84 3.65 -6.08 1.10
C SER A 84 3.26 -4.93 2.03
N LEU A 85 3.80 -4.92 3.25
CA LEU A 85 3.58 -3.85 4.24
C LEU A 85 4.92 -3.24 4.63
N ARG A 86 4.98 -1.91 4.73
CA ARG A 86 6.10 -1.18 5.32
C ARG A 86 5.61 -0.18 6.35
N LEU A 87 6.30 -0.11 7.48
CA LEU A 87 6.10 0.92 8.49
C LEU A 87 7.27 1.91 8.42
N ILE A 88 6.96 3.17 8.20
CA ILE A 88 7.93 4.25 8.08
C ILE A 88 7.64 5.30 9.14
N GLU A 89 8.58 5.51 10.04
CA GLU A 89 8.52 6.61 10.99
C GLU A 89 9.20 7.85 10.39
N MET A 90 8.52 8.98 10.48
CA MET A 90 9.03 10.27 10.04
C MET A 90 9.46 11.07 11.26
N ALA A 91 10.76 11.07 11.59
CA ALA A 91 11.28 11.93 12.64
C ALA A 91 11.36 13.36 12.12
N VAL A 92 10.69 14.28 12.80
CA VAL A 92 10.68 15.71 12.46
C VAL A 92 11.52 16.47 13.46
N PHE A 93 12.53 17.17 12.99
CA PHE A 93 13.42 17.98 13.80
C PHE A 93 13.15 19.46 13.54
N ALA A 94 12.80 20.19 14.59
CA ALA A 94 12.66 21.64 14.53
C ALA A 94 14.03 22.32 14.73
N PRO A 95 14.31 23.44 14.06
CA PRO A 95 15.50 24.22 14.30
C PRO A 95 15.47 24.84 15.70
N GLN A 96 16.61 24.91 16.39
CA GLN A 96 16.72 25.44 17.76
C GLN A 96 16.26 26.91 17.90
N ALA A 97 16.31 27.69 16.84
CA ALA A 97 16.03 29.12 16.84
C ALA A 97 14.63 29.52 16.34
N ASN A 98 13.68 28.60 16.25
CA ASN A 98 12.34 28.83 15.68
C ASN A 98 12.31 29.52 14.29
N SER A 99 13.45 29.68 13.65
CA SER A 99 13.61 30.27 12.33
C SER A 99 14.52 29.38 11.49
N GLY A 100 13.93 28.63 10.57
CA GLY A 100 14.67 27.75 9.68
C GLY A 100 13.82 26.58 9.18
N PRO A 101 14.33 25.82 8.22
CA PRO A 101 13.61 24.68 7.68
C PRO A 101 13.51 23.54 8.71
N TYR A 102 12.38 22.86 8.73
CA TYR A 102 12.25 21.58 9.42
C TYR A 102 13.00 20.50 8.64
N TYR A 103 13.67 19.63 9.38
CA TYR A 103 14.32 18.45 8.81
C TYR A 103 13.45 17.23 9.08
N VAL A 104 13.21 16.44 8.05
CA VAL A 104 12.42 15.22 8.15
C VAL A 104 13.31 14.04 7.78
N GLN A 105 13.43 13.09 8.70
CA GLN A 105 14.22 11.88 8.50
C GLN A 105 13.29 10.67 8.50
N PRO A 106 13.12 9.99 7.35
CA PRO A 106 12.38 8.75 7.29
C PRO A 106 13.21 7.60 7.87
N ARG A 107 12.57 6.74 8.67
CA ARG A 107 13.14 5.52 9.23
C ARG A 107 12.23 4.34 8.95
N LEU A 108 12.74 3.34 8.25
CA LEU A 108 12.04 2.10 8.03
C LEU A 108 12.07 1.26 9.30
N LEU A 109 10.89 1.02 9.90
CA LEU A 109 10.76 0.22 11.13
C LEU A 109 10.45 -1.24 10.83
N LEU A 110 9.69 -1.50 9.76
CA LEU A 110 9.26 -2.82 9.38
C LEU A 110 9.09 -2.93 7.87
N GLN A 111 9.47 -4.07 7.34
CA GLN A 111 9.18 -4.48 5.97
C GLN A 111 8.77 -5.94 5.97
N THR A 112 7.61 -6.26 5.40
CA THR A 112 7.21 -7.64 5.10
C THR A 112 7.58 -7.96 3.65
N GLU A 113 8.03 -9.19 3.40
CA GLU A 113 8.24 -9.71 2.05
C GLU A 113 7.16 -10.73 1.73
N VAL A 114 6.56 -10.60 0.56
CA VAL A 114 5.65 -11.64 0.05
C VAL A 114 6.51 -12.77 -0.51
N VAL A 115 6.59 -13.86 0.23
CA VAL A 115 7.22 -15.09 -0.27
C VAL A 115 6.22 -15.80 -1.18
N ILE A 116 6.36 -15.62 -2.49
CA ILE A 116 5.63 -16.42 -3.48
C ILE A 116 6.25 -17.82 -3.45
N ARG A 117 5.64 -18.72 -2.69
CA ARG A 117 5.98 -20.15 -2.79
C ARG A 117 5.34 -20.68 -4.05
N ASN A 118 6.10 -20.80 -5.11
CA ASN A 118 5.73 -21.64 -6.24
C ASN A 118 5.72 -23.08 -5.73
N VAL A 119 4.55 -23.56 -5.38
CA VAL A 119 4.35 -25.00 -5.15
C VAL A 119 4.41 -25.65 -6.53
N HIS A 120 5.60 -26.06 -6.93
CA HIS A 120 5.70 -27.03 -8.01
C HIS A 120 5.06 -28.31 -7.49
N GLN A 121 3.81 -28.54 -7.89
CA GLN A 121 3.24 -29.87 -7.78
C GLN A 121 4.09 -30.75 -8.70
N HIS A 122 5.05 -31.47 -8.13
CA HIS A 122 5.59 -32.62 -8.78
C HIS A 122 4.42 -33.60 -8.97
N THR A 123 3.85 -33.56 -10.13
CA THR A 123 3.02 -34.67 -10.60
C THR A 123 3.98 -35.85 -10.71
N GLY A 124 4.02 -36.64 -9.65
CA GLY A 124 4.81 -37.86 -9.63
C GLY A 124 4.29 -38.76 -10.73
N LEU A 125 4.99 -38.82 -11.84
CA LEU A 125 4.89 -39.91 -12.81
C LEU A 125 5.32 -41.16 -12.07
N ARG A 126 4.33 -41.94 -11.67
CA ARG A 126 4.53 -43.29 -11.16
C ARG A 126 4.92 -44.13 -12.37
N LEU A 127 6.21 -44.42 -12.52
CA LEU A 127 6.67 -45.47 -13.40
C LEU A 127 6.09 -46.79 -12.88
N VAL A 128 5.32 -47.42 -13.74
CA VAL A 128 4.83 -48.76 -13.50
C VAL A 128 5.97 -49.74 -13.77
#